data_fcb5a304d539a36ead659d14224f1517
#
_entry.id   fcb5a304d539a36ead659d14224f1517
#
_cell.length_a   1.000
_cell.length_b   1.000
_cell.length_c   1.000
_cell.angle_alpha   90.00
_cell.angle_beta   90.00
_cell.angle_gamma   90.00
#
_symmetry.space_group_name_H-M   'P 1'
#
loop_
_entity.id
_entity.type
_entity.pdbx_description
1 polymer ?
#
loop_
_entity_poly.entity_id
_entity_poly.type
_entity_poly.pdbx_seq_one_letter_code
_entity_poly.pdbx_strand_id
1 'polypeptide(L)'
;PFTLSAKMLEEVTALPYIDNLYIRVGWNDVQKERGRLDLIPEFEMAVEAAKKAGISWGLRIMQASPSNPAEHLIPDFLVDKLPMYPYFDGDFYGPSPKKLPLYTEEYLKYWEEMLVLLGEKYDKTTELEYVDVSGFGLWGEGHHGCHVKPDGPVVDLELDSRERTEEIVANLIHSHQKAFPATPMVLNLVLSEYRAAQQAIQEGCWVRRDSYHHWFQADQAQYGLMKRPDAAMIFETVMPGISMEDNEDPAFRYSYLEMPDRMCDYGAAYGIVGFNPLDTLHADHMVPQLFDAFKNRLGYRLRPSICWKVLQ
;
A
#
# COMPACT_ATOMS: atom_id res chain seq x y z
N PRO A 1 7.86 15.72 10.93
CA PRO A 1 7.13 15.50 9.68
C PRO A 1 8.15 15.39 8.55
N PHE A 2 8.09 14.30 7.82
CA PHE A 2 8.90 14.11 6.62
C PHE A 2 8.35 15.06 5.55
N THR A 3 9.09 16.08 5.19
CA THR A 3 8.71 16.95 4.07
C THR A 3 9.38 16.42 2.82
N LEU A 4 8.58 15.89 1.89
CA LEU A 4 9.06 15.44 0.59
C LEU A 4 9.72 16.62 -0.13
N SER A 5 10.94 16.45 -0.62
CA SER A 5 11.67 17.49 -1.35
C SER A 5 12.10 16.98 -2.73
N ALA A 6 12.23 17.90 -3.69
CA ALA A 6 12.72 17.57 -5.02
C ALA A 6 14.10 16.90 -4.98
N LYS A 7 14.97 17.33 -4.07
CA LYS A 7 16.30 16.73 -3.88
C LYS A 7 16.21 15.27 -3.42
N MET A 8 15.34 14.99 -2.44
CA MET A 8 15.12 13.61 -1.96
C MET A 8 14.59 12.71 -3.08
N LEU A 9 13.62 13.19 -3.85
CA LEU A 9 13.09 12.45 -5.00
C LEU A 9 14.18 12.17 -6.04
N GLU A 10 15.03 13.16 -6.34
CA GLU A 10 16.14 12.98 -7.27
C GLU A 10 17.16 11.95 -6.75
N GLU A 11 17.50 11.99 -5.47
CA GLU A 11 18.39 11.01 -4.83
C GLU A 11 17.79 9.59 -4.88
N VAL A 12 16.51 9.42 -4.55
CA VAL A 12 15.84 8.12 -4.56
C VAL A 12 15.72 7.56 -5.97
N THR A 13 15.25 8.36 -6.92
CA THR A 13 15.03 7.91 -8.30
C THR A 13 16.34 7.66 -9.07
N ALA A 14 17.46 8.17 -8.57
CA ALA A 14 18.79 7.87 -9.13
C ALA A 14 19.35 6.52 -8.67
N LEU A 15 18.76 5.86 -7.69
CA LEU A 15 19.22 4.56 -7.21
C LEU A 15 18.95 3.48 -8.28
N PRO A 16 19.96 2.68 -8.64
CA PRO A 16 19.87 1.77 -9.80
C PRO A 16 18.95 0.55 -9.60
N TYR A 17 18.34 0.43 -8.45
CA TYR A 17 17.43 -0.66 -8.08
C TYR A 17 16.01 -0.16 -7.77
N ILE A 18 15.74 1.14 -7.97
CA ILE A 18 14.40 1.73 -7.87
C ILE A 18 13.82 1.83 -9.27
N ASP A 19 12.72 1.16 -9.50
CA ASP A 19 11.97 1.14 -10.76
C ASP A 19 10.51 1.59 -10.59
N ASN A 20 10.09 1.84 -9.34
CA ASN A 20 8.75 2.36 -9.03
C ASN A 20 8.79 3.32 -7.84
N LEU A 21 8.00 4.39 -7.88
CA LEU A 21 7.69 5.25 -6.75
C LEU A 21 6.29 4.95 -6.22
N TYR A 22 6.17 4.53 -4.98
CA TYR A 22 4.88 4.32 -4.34
C TYR A 22 4.40 5.59 -3.66
N ILE A 23 3.34 6.20 -4.21
CA ILE A 23 2.79 7.48 -3.76
C ILE A 23 1.56 7.23 -2.88
N ARG A 24 1.64 7.61 -1.60
CA ARG A 24 0.54 7.56 -0.64
C ARG A 24 0.16 8.96 -0.21
N VAL A 25 -1.10 9.33 -0.41
CA VAL A 25 -1.63 10.68 -0.09
C VAL A 25 -3.01 10.60 0.55
N GLY A 26 -3.39 11.61 1.29
CA GLY A 26 -4.73 11.74 1.83
C GLY A 26 -5.75 12.09 0.74
N TRP A 27 -7.00 11.77 0.97
CA TRP A 27 -8.08 12.20 0.07
C TRP A 27 -8.15 13.73 -0.04
N ASN A 28 -7.97 14.44 1.06
CA ASN A 28 -7.89 15.90 1.07
C ASN A 28 -6.66 16.48 0.33
N ASP A 29 -5.65 15.66 0.05
CA ASP A 29 -4.47 16.04 -0.74
C ASP A 29 -4.73 16.00 -2.25
N VAL A 30 -5.78 15.31 -2.69
CA VAL A 30 -6.13 15.16 -4.12
C VAL A 30 -7.42 15.87 -4.50
N GLN A 31 -8.28 16.18 -3.54
CA GLN A 31 -9.57 16.81 -3.78
C GLN A 31 -9.94 17.78 -2.66
N LYS A 32 -10.19 19.06 -2.99
CA LYS A 32 -10.68 20.08 -2.06
C LYS A 32 -12.14 20.45 -2.30
N GLU A 33 -12.60 20.26 -3.54
CA GLU A 33 -13.98 20.55 -3.95
C GLU A 33 -14.57 19.36 -4.70
N ARG A 34 -15.86 19.14 -4.56
CA ARG A 34 -16.55 18.07 -5.28
C ARG A 34 -16.43 18.24 -6.80
N GLY A 35 -16.16 17.15 -7.49
CA GLY A 35 -16.11 17.09 -8.95
C GLY A 35 -14.85 17.68 -9.56
N ARG A 36 -13.84 18.02 -8.79
CA ARG A 36 -12.56 18.54 -9.28
C ARG A 36 -11.39 17.96 -8.51
N LEU A 37 -10.33 17.54 -9.21
CA LEU A 37 -9.04 17.24 -8.60
C LEU A 37 -8.30 18.54 -8.28
N ASP A 38 -7.64 18.53 -7.11
CA ASP A 38 -6.88 19.65 -6.59
C ASP A 38 -5.64 19.07 -5.89
N LEU A 39 -4.71 18.61 -6.73
CA LEU A 39 -3.57 17.82 -6.29
C LEU A 39 -2.57 18.71 -5.56
N ILE A 40 -2.05 18.25 -4.42
CA ILE A 40 -0.98 18.97 -3.73
C ILE A 40 0.32 18.95 -4.57
N PRO A 41 1.16 19.99 -4.43
CA PRO A 41 2.42 20.09 -5.18
C PRO A 41 3.34 18.89 -4.99
N GLU A 42 3.37 18.29 -3.80
CA GLU A 42 4.19 17.13 -3.47
C GLU A 42 3.80 15.90 -4.29
N PHE A 43 2.50 15.70 -4.54
CA PHE A 43 2.01 14.62 -5.40
C PHE A 43 2.49 14.83 -6.84
N GLU A 44 2.27 16.01 -7.39
CA GLU A 44 2.67 16.32 -8.76
C GLU A 44 4.20 16.26 -8.93
N MET A 45 4.96 16.70 -7.92
CA MET A 45 6.41 16.61 -7.90
C MET A 45 6.89 15.15 -7.91
N ALA A 46 6.23 14.25 -7.16
CA ALA A 46 6.59 12.83 -7.14
C ALA A 46 6.30 12.15 -8.50
N VAL A 47 5.14 12.41 -9.09
CA VAL A 47 4.77 11.90 -10.43
C VAL A 47 5.77 12.40 -11.49
N GLU A 48 6.13 13.68 -11.47
CA GLU A 48 7.08 14.26 -12.42
C GLU A 48 8.50 13.70 -12.22
N ALA A 49 8.90 13.43 -10.97
CA ALA A 49 10.18 12.80 -10.67
C ALA A 49 10.27 11.38 -11.23
N ALA A 50 9.22 10.57 -11.05
CA ALA A 50 9.14 9.24 -11.64
C ALA A 50 9.24 9.29 -13.16
N LYS A 51 8.48 10.16 -13.80
CA LYS A 51 8.49 10.38 -15.24
C LYS A 51 9.88 10.82 -15.76
N LYS A 52 10.52 11.78 -15.09
CA LYS A 52 11.87 12.26 -15.44
C LYS A 52 12.92 11.15 -15.33
N ALA A 53 12.78 10.28 -14.34
CA ALA A 53 13.68 9.15 -14.13
C ALA A 53 13.38 7.95 -15.06
N GLY A 54 12.23 7.95 -15.77
CA GLY A 54 11.80 6.85 -16.62
C GLY A 54 11.39 5.60 -15.84
N ILE A 55 10.90 5.80 -14.60
CA ILE A 55 10.39 4.73 -13.74
C ILE A 55 8.87 4.85 -13.60
N SER A 56 8.23 3.77 -13.17
CA SER A 56 6.80 3.74 -12.89
C SER A 56 6.45 4.32 -11.51
N TRP A 57 5.16 4.44 -11.22
CA TRP A 57 4.67 4.79 -9.90
C TRP A 57 3.38 4.03 -9.57
N GLY A 58 3.17 3.81 -8.27
CA GLY A 58 1.94 3.22 -7.73
C GLY A 58 1.20 4.24 -6.87
N LEU A 59 -0.11 4.08 -6.71
CA LEU A 59 -0.99 5.03 -6.02
C LEU A 59 -1.78 4.36 -4.90
N ARG A 60 -1.81 5.02 -3.73
CA ARG A 60 -2.78 4.76 -2.66
C ARG A 60 -3.36 6.06 -2.16
N ILE A 61 -4.69 6.15 -2.13
CA ILE A 61 -5.40 7.24 -1.47
C ILE A 61 -5.83 6.79 -0.09
N MET A 62 -5.61 7.62 0.92
CA MET A 62 -5.94 7.30 2.31
C MET A 62 -7.06 8.20 2.81
N GLN A 63 -8.08 7.62 3.42
CA GLN A 63 -9.14 8.35 4.12
C GLN A 63 -8.82 8.59 5.60
N ALA A 64 -7.86 7.83 6.12
CA ALA A 64 -7.36 7.94 7.48
C ALA A 64 -5.91 7.46 7.56
N SER A 65 -5.10 8.09 8.39
CA SER A 65 -3.73 7.67 8.66
C SER A 65 -3.30 8.11 10.06
N PRO A 66 -3.00 7.19 10.96
CA PRO A 66 -2.39 7.53 12.25
C PRO A 66 -1.10 8.34 12.12
N SER A 67 -0.29 8.03 11.10
CA SER A 67 1.00 8.70 10.87
C SER A 67 0.88 10.14 10.36
N ASN A 68 -0.30 10.59 9.97
CA ASN A 68 -0.50 11.96 9.51
C ASN A 68 -0.85 12.87 10.71
N PRO A 69 -0.26 14.07 10.84
CA PRO A 69 -0.61 14.99 11.93
C PRO A 69 -2.02 15.57 11.83
N ALA A 70 -2.68 15.51 10.67
CA ALA A 70 -4.04 16.00 10.50
C ALA A 70 -5.04 15.19 11.30
N GLU A 71 -6.12 15.84 11.76
CA GLU A 71 -7.22 15.21 12.48
C GLU A 71 -7.97 14.19 11.61
N HIS A 72 -8.10 14.47 10.32
CA HIS A 72 -8.74 13.62 9.30
C HIS A 72 -8.04 13.79 7.94
N LEU A 73 -8.27 12.86 7.02
CA LEU A 73 -7.76 12.91 5.64
C LEU A 73 -8.87 13.04 4.59
N ILE A 74 -10.12 13.26 4.99
CA ILE A 74 -11.20 13.55 4.04
C ILE A 74 -11.21 15.04 3.67
N PRO A 75 -11.71 15.41 2.49
CA PRO A 75 -11.89 16.81 2.10
C PRO A 75 -12.81 17.59 3.04
N ASP A 76 -12.51 18.85 3.30
CA ASP A 76 -13.26 19.70 4.23
C ASP A 76 -14.76 19.80 3.88
N PHE A 77 -15.11 19.77 2.59
CA PHE A 77 -16.51 19.82 2.16
C PHE A 77 -17.34 18.57 2.56
N LEU A 78 -16.69 17.51 3.04
CA LEU A 78 -17.31 16.28 3.51
C LEU A 78 -17.39 16.17 5.04
N VAL A 79 -16.63 16.96 5.78
CA VAL A 79 -16.53 16.85 7.24
C VAL A 79 -17.90 17.00 7.93
N ASP A 80 -18.73 17.94 7.46
CA ASP A 80 -20.08 18.15 8.02
C ASP A 80 -21.14 17.24 7.39
N LYS A 81 -20.80 16.47 6.36
CA LYS A 81 -21.75 15.60 5.65
C LYS A 81 -21.62 14.15 6.04
N LEU A 82 -20.41 13.71 6.32
CA LEU A 82 -20.13 12.33 6.66
C LEU A 82 -20.06 12.17 8.17
N PRO A 83 -20.71 11.16 8.74
CA PRO A 83 -20.52 10.82 10.13
C PRO A 83 -19.07 10.38 10.34
N MET A 84 -18.44 10.96 11.37
CA MET A 84 -17.04 10.73 11.69
C MET A 84 -16.92 9.99 13.02
N TYR A 85 -15.98 9.09 13.09
CA TYR A 85 -15.69 8.30 14.26
C TYR A 85 -14.33 8.69 14.87
N PRO A 86 -14.24 9.00 16.16
CA PRO A 86 -12.98 9.27 16.82
C PRO A 86 -12.19 7.98 17.02
N TYR A 87 -10.91 7.99 16.68
CA TYR A 87 -9.98 6.92 17.02
C TYR A 87 -8.74 7.46 17.71
N PHE A 88 -8.05 6.60 18.45
CA PHE A 88 -6.89 6.95 19.26
C PHE A 88 -5.71 6.11 18.83
N ASP A 89 -4.58 6.76 18.61
CA ASP A 89 -3.31 6.15 18.21
C ASP A 89 -2.24 6.22 19.30
N GLY A 90 -2.63 6.59 20.53
CA GLY A 90 -1.72 6.74 21.66
C GLY A 90 -0.81 7.95 21.58
N ASP A 91 -1.18 8.98 20.82
CA ASP A 91 -0.41 10.20 20.57
C ASP A 91 0.96 9.98 19.90
N PHE A 92 1.18 8.77 19.36
CA PHE A 92 2.47 8.41 18.78
C PHE A 92 2.84 9.27 17.56
N TYR A 93 1.84 9.63 16.74
CA TYR A 93 2.01 10.41 15.52
C TYR A 93 1.38 11.81 15.58
N GLY A 94 1.00 12.27 16.75
CA GLY A 94 0.40 13.58 16.95
C GLY A 94 -0.82 13.53 17.87
N PRO A 95 -1.53 14.66 18.03
CA PRO A 95 -2.63 14.73 18.99
C PRO A 95 -3.77 13.79 18.65
N SER A 96 -4.30 13.11 19.66
CA SER A 96 -5.53 12.32 19.62
C SER A 96 -6.70 13.08 20.26
N PRO A 97 -7.97 12.78 19.91
CA PRO A 97 -8.37 11.78 18.92
C PRO A 97 -8.29 12.29 17.50
N LYS A 98 -8.03 11.39 16.58
CA LYS A 98 -8.21 11.61 15.14
C LYS A 98 -9.60 11.17 14.70
N LYS A 99 -10.01 11.53 13.51
CA LYS A 99 -11.32 11.20 12.97
C LYS A 99 -11.23 10.37 11.70
N LEU A 100 -12.09 9.40 11.62
CA LEU A 100 -12.23 8.44 10.54
C LEU A 100 -13.68 8.46 10.05
N PRO A 101 -13.94 8.54 8.74
CA PRO A 101 -15.30 8.51 8.24
C PRO A 101 -15.93 7.13 8.46
N LEU A 102 -17.21 7.08 8.78
CA LEU A 102 -17.99 5.86 8.68
C LEU A 102 -18.26 5.52 7.22
N TYR A 103 -18.22 4.23 6.89
CA TYR A 103 -18.35 3.74 5.50
C TYR A 103 -19.83 3.64 5.10
N THR A 104 -20.53 4.77 5.13
CA THR A 104 -21.92 4.90 4.70
C THR A 104 -22.02 4.82 3.17
N GLU A 105 -23.23 4.65 2.64
CA GLU A 105 -23.46 4.71 1.18
C GLU A 105 -23.04 6.06 0.60
N GLU A 106 -23.25 7.13 1.36
CA GLU A 106 -22.84 8.47 0.95
C GLU A 106 -21.31 8.59 0.87
N TYR A 107 -20.57 8.02 1.85
CA TYR A 107 -19.13 7.92 1.81
C TYR A 107 -18.65 7.18 0.57
N LEU A 108 -19.18 5.97 0.33
CA LEU A 108 -18.79 5.14 -0.81
C LEU A 108 -19.05 5.83 -2.14
N LYS A 109 -20.15 6.56 -2.24
CA LYS A 109 -20.46 7.38 -3.43
C LYS A 109 -19.44 8.48 -3.68
N TYR A 110 -19.07 9.26 -2.66
CA TYR A 110 -18.06 10.32 -2.82
C TYR A 110 -16.69 9.75 -3.10
N TRP A 111 -16.37 8.59 -2.51
CA TRP A 111 -15.14 7.87 -2.78
C TRP A 111 -15.05 7.45 -4.24
N GLU A 112 -16.10 6.84 -4.78
CA GLU A 112 -16.18 6.49 -6.21
C GLU A 112 -16.04 7.72 -7.11
N GLU A 113 -16.76 8.81 -6.81
CA GLU A 113 -16.67 10.06 -7.60
C GLU A 113 -15.21 10.58 -7.66
N MET A 114 -14.49 10.54 -6.56
CA MET A 114 -13.08 10.94 -6.52
C MET A 114 -12.19 9.98 -7.33
N LEU A 115 -12.39 8.67 -7.18
CA LEU A 115 -11.63 7.68 -7.96
C LEU A 115 -11.84 7.85 -9.47
N VAL A 116 -13.06 8.10 -9.91
CA VAL A 116 -13.37 8.35 -11.33
C VAL A 116 -12.57 9.55 -11.87
N LEU A 117 -12.49 10.65 -11.12
CA LEU A 117 -11.68 11.80 -11.52
C LEU A 117 -10.19 11.47 -11.63
N LEU A 118 -9.66 10.66 -10.71
CA LEU A 118 -8.27 10.18 -10.78
C LEU A 118 -8.05 9.25 -11.96
N GLY A 119 -9.00 8.33 -12.22
CA GLY A 119 -8.95 7.41 -13.35
C GLY A 119 -9.01 8.15 -14.69
N GLU A 120 -9.88 9.14 -14.83
CA GLU A 120 -9.92 9.99 -16.04
C GLU A 120 -8.58 10.67 -16.34
N LYS A 121 -7.84 11.04 -15.29
CA LYS A 121 -6.53 11.68 -15.42
C LYS A 121 -5.40 10.70 -15.67
N TYR A 122 -5.40 9.54 -15.01
CA TYR A 122 -4.20 8.70 -14.88
C TYR A 122 -4.32 7.27 -15.44
N ASP A 123 -5.51 6.67 -15.58
CA ASP A 123 -5.66 5.26 -15.97
C ASP A 123 -5.00 4.89 -17.31
N LYS A 124 -4.83 5.87 -18.21
CA LYS A 124 -4.21 5.65 -19.51
C LYS A 124 -2.75 6.12 -19.60
N THR A 125 -2.16 6.54 -18.49
CA THR A 125 -0.75 6.91 -18.45
C THR A 125 0.10 5.65 -18.33
N THR A 126 1.19 5.59 -19.08
CA THR A 126 2.09 4.43 -19.09
C THR A 126 2.92 4.32 -17.81
N GLU A 127 3.04 5.38 -17.08
CA GLU A 127 3.84 5.48 -15.86
C GLU A 127 3.10 4.99 -14.62
N LEU A 128 1.75 5.03 -14.59
CA LEU A 128 0.97 4.47 -13.49
C LEU A 128 0.92 2.95 -13.62
N GLU A 129 1.68 2.26 -12.78
CA GLU A 129 1.82 0.82 -12.84
C GLU A 129 0.70 0.09 -12.11
N TYR A 130 0.27 0.63 -10.96
CA TYR A 130 -0.82 0.04 -10.20
C TYR A 130 -1.52 1.06 -9.29
N VAL A 131 -2.74 0.70 -8.88
CA VAL A 131 -3.52 1.44 -7.87
C VAL A 131 -3.93 0.48 -6.75
N ASP A 132 -3.63 0.85 -5.51
CA ASP A 132 -4.08 0.08 -4.36
C ASP A 132 -5.59 0.25 -4.14
N VAL A 133 -6.29 -0.85 -3.95
CA VAL A 133 -7.67 -0.84 -3.47
C VAL A 133 -7.67 -0.33 -2.03
N SER A 134 -8.18 0.86 -1.83
CA SER A 134 -8.14 1.60 -0.57
C SER A 134 -9.50 2.23 -0.24
N GLY A 135 -9.56 3.05 0.80
CA GLY A 135 -10.83 3.63 1.24
C GLY A 135 -11.47 2.90 2.40
N PHE A 136 -10.81 1.89 2.95
CA PHE A 136 -11.23 1.15 4.12
C PHE A 136 -10.05 0.91 5.06
N GLY A 137 -10.28 1.07 6.35
CA GLY A 137 -9.25 0.85 7.36
C GLY A 137 -8.21 1.96 7.43
N LEU A 138 -7.25 1.79 8.31
CA LEU A 138 -6.17 2.75 8.50
C LEU A 138 -5.15 2.62 7.40
N TRP A 139 -4.51 3.73 7.08
CA TRP A 139 -3.59 3.87 5.96
C TRP A 139 -4.17 3.39 4.62
N GLY A 140 -5.48 3.13 4.54
CA GLY A 140 -6.12 2.49 3.39
C GLY A 140 -5.76 1.01 3.22
N GLU A 141 -5.31 0.34 4.27
CA GLU A 141 -4.77 -1.03 4.24
C GLU A 141 -5.81 -2.11 4.53
N GLY A 142 -7.04 -1.72 4.83
CA GLY A 142 -8.13 -2.68 5.04
C GLY A 142 -8.24 -3.24 6.46
N HIS A 143 -7.52 -2.68 7.43
CA HIS A 143 -7.59 -3.09 8.82
C HIS A 143 -7.84 -1.90 9.76
N HIS A 144 -8.38 -2.17 10.94
CA HIS A 144 -8.63 -1.16 11.96
C HIS A 144 -7.62 -1.20 13.11
N GLY A 145 -6.66 -2.14 13.04
CA GLY A 145 -5.44 -2.21 13.85
C GLY A 145 -5.62 -2.02 15.35
N CYS A 146 -4.56 -1.59 15.99
CA CYS A 146 -4.44 -1.48 17.45
C CYS A 146 -4.98 -0.15 17.98
N HIS A 147 -6.22 0.26 17.66
CA HIS A 147 -6.74 1.52 18.16
C HIS A 147 -7.27 1.37 19.59
N VAL A 148 -6.61 2.04 20.47
CA VAL A 148 -6.96 2.04 21.89
C VAL A 148 -7.74 3.32 22.19
N LYS A 149 -8.91 3.20 22.78
CA LYS A 149 -9.56 4.32 23.48
C LYS A 149 -8.73 4.67 24.72
N PRO A 150 -8.72 5.94 25.17
CA PRO A 150 -8.04 6.31 26.41
C PRO A 150 -8.49 5.45 27.61
N ASP A 151 -9.71 4.94 27.58
CA ASP A 151 -10.39 4.26 28.70
C ASP A 151 -10.74 2.79 28.43
N GLY A 152 -10.21 2.14 27.37
CA GLY A 152 -10.67 0.77 27.13
C GLY A 152 -10.21 0.10 25.84
N PRO A 153 -10.82 -1.05 25.54
CA PRO A 153 -10.39 -1.94 24.46
C PRO A 153 -10.47 -1.27 23.09
N VAL A 154 -9.74 -1.84 22.17
CA VAL A 154 -9.80 -1.55 20.73
C VAL A 154 -11.22 -1.23 20.29
N VAL A 155 -11.39 -0.08 19.69
CA VAL A 155 -12.66 0.27 19.08
C VAL A 155 -12.84 -0.60 17.86
N ASP A 156 -13.65 -1.64 18.02
CA ASP A 156 -14.29 -2.24 16.85
C ASP A 156 -15.18 -1.13 16.29
N LEU A 157 -14.77 -0.58 15.18
CA LEU A 157 -15.62 0.35 14.43
C LEU A 157 -16.86 -0.46 14.14
N GLU A 158 -18.03 -0.04 14.62
CA GLU A 158 -19.32 -0.64 14.39
C GLU A 158 -19.59 -0.95 12.91
N LEU A 159 -18.74 -1.77 12.35
CA LEU A 159 -19.00 -2.52 11.14
C LEU A 159 -19.91 -3.64 11.62
N ASP A 160 -21.19 -3.27 11.79
CA ASP A 160 -22.23 -3.98 12.52
C ASP A 160 -22.34 -5.47 12.22
N SER A 161 -21.69 -5.91 11.14
CA SER A 161 -21.62 -7.31 10.78
C SER A 161 -20.54 -7.57 9.72
N ARG A 162 -20.11 -8.83 9.65
CA ARG A 162 -19.25 -9.31 8.57
C ARG A 162 -19.88 -9.04 7.18
N GLU A 163 -21.19 -9.18 7.07
CA GLU A 163 -21.93 -8.93 5.84
C GLU A 163 -21.79 -7.48 5.39
N ARG A 164 -21.87 -6.52 6.31
CA ARG A 164 -21.70 -5.11 5.97
C ARG A 164 -20.26 -4.81 5.51
N THR A 165 -19.26 -5.38 6.17
CA THR A 165 -17.87 -5.24 5.72
C THR A 165 -17.65 -5.88 4.34
N GLU A 166 -18.24 -7.03 4.08
CA GLU A 166 -18.21 -7.67 2.75
C GLU A 166 -18.78 -6.74 1.67
N GLU A 167 -19.91 -6.09 1.93
CA GLU A 167 -20.51 -5.11 1.00
C GLU A 167 -19.61 -3.90 0.77
N ILE A 168 -18.99 -3.36 1.82
CA ILE A 168 -18.05 -2.22 1.73
C ILE A 168 -16.86 -2.61 0.88
N VAL A 169 -16.22 -3.73 1.17
CA VAL A 169 -15.05 -4.22 0.41
C VAL A 169 -15.41 -4.47 -1.05
N ALA A 170 -16.54 -5.11 -1.31
CA ALA A 170 -17.01 -5.35 -2.67
C ALA A 170 -17.26 -4.05 -3.44
N ASN A 171 -17.87 -3.06 -2.80
CA ASN A 171 -18.12 -1.74 -3.40
C ASN A 171 -16.81 -1.02 -3.74
N LEU A 172 -15.84 -1.02 -2.81
CA LEU A 172 -14.54 -0.37 -3.03
C LEU A 172 -13.77 -1.04 -4.18
N ILE A 173 -13.74 -2.38 -4.24
CA ILE A 173 -13.12 -3.10 -5.36
C ILE A 173 -13.78 -2.69 -6.68
N HIS A 174 -15.11 -2.71 -6.73
CA HIS A 174 -15.85 -2.32 -7.92
C HIS A 174 -15.59 -0.88 -8.35
N SER A 175 -15.56 0.06 -7.40
CA SER A 175 -15.26 1.47 -7.67
C SER A 175 -13.86 1.67 -8.26
N HIS A 176 -12.85 0.94 -7.76
CA HIS A 176 -11.50 0.97 -8.34
C HIS A 176 -11.47 0.36 -9.74
N GLN A 177 -12.12 -0.80 -9.97
CA GLN A 177 -12.23 -1.41 -11.30
C GLN A 177 -12.87 -0.48 -12.32
N LYS A 178 -13.92 0.22 -11.91
CA LYS A 178 -14.63 1.19 -12.75
C LYS A 178 -13.77 2.40 -13.10
N ALA A 179 -13.01 2.91 -12.13
CA ALA A 179 -12.18 4.09 -12.30
C ALA A 179 -10.89 3.80 -13.08
N PHE A 180 -10.30 2.61 -12.89
CA PHE A 180 -9.01 2.22 -13.46
C PHE A 180 -9.10 0.91 -14.26
N PRO A 181 -9.86 0.88 -15.36
CA PRO A 181 -10.05 -0.34 -16.15
C PRO A 181 -8.80 -0.82 -16.89
N ALA A 182 -7.80 0.01 -17.07
CA ALA A 182 -6.55 -0.33 -17.77
C ALA A 182 -5.36 -0.53 -16.81
N THR A 183 -5.43 0.02 -15.60
CA THR A 183 -4.34 -0.06 -14.60
C THR A 183 -4.54 -1.25 -13.67
N PRO A 184 -3.52 -2.09 -13.43
CA PRO A 184 -3.58 -3.15 -12.43
C PRO A 184 -3.98 -2.62 -11.05
N MET A 185 -4.89 -3.32 -10.39
CA MET A 185 -5.22 -3.06 -8.99
C MET A 185 -4.38 -3.92 -8.07
N VAL A 186 -4.04 -3.40 -6.89
CA VAL A 186 -3.36 -4.12 -5.82
C VAL A 186 -4.28 -4.21 -4.62
N LEU A 187 -4.44 -5.39 -4.07
CA LEU A 187 -5.29 -5.66 -2.92
C LEU A 187 -4.45 -6.13 -1.73
N ASN A 188 -4.60 -5.48 -0.58
CA ASN A 188 -3.92 -5.91 0.62
C ASN A 188 -4.49 -7.26 1.10
N LEU A 189 -3.61 -8.24 1.36
CA LEU A 189 -3.99 -9.58 1.81
C LEU A 189 -4.72 -9.59 3.17
N VAL A 190 -4.70 -8.51 3.92
CA VAL A 190 -5.56 -8.34 5.09
C VAL A 190 -7.04 -8.47 4.73
N LEU A 191 -7.43 -8.08 3.51
CA LEU A 191 -8.79 -8.21 3.00
C LEU A 191 -9.13 -9.62 2.47
N SER A 192 -8.17 -10.54 2.43
CA SER A 192 -8.36 -11.86 1.80
C SER A 192 -9.40 -12.76 2.49
N GLU A 193 -9.87 -12.39 3.67
CA GLU A 193 -10.98 -13.08 4.33
C GLU A 193 -12.36 -12.81 3.67
N TYR A 194 -12.47 -11.75 2.85
CA TYR A 194 -13.71 -11.37 2.17
C TYR A 194 -13.80 -11.99 0.79
N ARG A 195 -15.01 -12.45 0.43
CA ARG A 195 -15.25 -13.16 -0.86
C ARG A 195 -14.94 -12.29 -2.07
N ALA A 196 -15.33 -11.01 -2.01
CA ALA A 196 -15.06 -10.08 -3.11
C ALA A 196 -13.55 -9.92 -3.35
N ALA A 197 -12.76 -9.88 -2.28
CA ALA A 197 -11.30 -9.81 -2.37
C ALA A 197 -10.70 -11.12 -2.95
N GLN A 198 -11.17 -12.28 -2.50
CA GLN A 198 -10.75 -13.56 -3.04
C GLN A 198 -11.05 -13.69 -4.53
N GLN A 199 -12.23 -13.24 -4.95
CA GLN A 199 -12.62 -13.23 -6.36
C GLN A 199 -11.72 -12.29 -7.17
N ALA A 200 -11.48 -11.07 -6.70
CA ALA A 200 -10.60 -10.12 -7.38
C ALA A 200 -9.17 -10.66 -7.55
N ILE A 201 -8.62 -11.34 -6.53
CA ILE A 201 -7.30 -11.99 -6.60
C ILE A 201 -7.28 -13.07 -7.70
N GLN A 202 -8.31 -13.91 -7.78
CA GLN A 202 -8.42 -14.94 -8.79
C GLN A 202 -8.60 -14.37 -10.21
N GLU A 203 -9.24 -13.23 -10.33
CA GLU A 203 -9.46 -12.52 -11.60
C GLU A 203 -8.20 -11.75 -12.08
N GLY A 204 -7.17 -11.62 -11.26
CA GLY A 204 -5.89 -11.05 -11.66
C GLY A 204 -5.49 -9.77 -10.93
N CYS A 205 -6.21 -9.38 -9.89
CA CYS A 205 -5.75 -8.34 -8.98
C CYS A 205 -4.39 -8.74 -8.40
N TRP A 206 -3.47 -7.81 -8.38
CA TRP A 206 -2.19 -7.96 -7.68
C TRP A 206 -2.44 -7.98 -6.18
N VAL A 207 -1.50 -8.50 -5.44
CA VAL A 207 -1.61 -8.58 -3.99
C VAL A 207 -0.45 -7.88 -3.32
N ARG A 208 -0.72 -7.31 -2.15
CA ARG A 208 0.34 -6.80 -1.29
C ARG A 208 0.17 -7.30 0.13
N ARG A 209 1.28 -7.31 0.85
CA ARG A 209 1.28 -7.55 2.29
C ARG A 209 2.21 -6.54 2.95
N ASP A 210 1.60 -5.63 3.71
CA ASP A 210 2.32 -4.68 4.53
C ASP A 210 2.75 -5.38 5.82
N SER A 211 3.89 -4.97 6.36
CA SER A 211 4.45 -5.57 7.59
C SER A 211 4.60 -7.10 7.53
N TYR A 212 4.92 -7.63 6.36
CA TYR A 212 4.87 -9.08 6.09
C TYR A 212 5.71 -9.91 7.05
N HIS A 213 6.84 -9.43 7.49
CA HIS A 213 7.76 -10.16 8.36
C HIS A 213 7.26 -10.30 9.81
N HIS A 214 6.24 -9.53 10.22
CA HIS A 214 5.63 -9.63 11.53
C HIS A 214 4.30 -10.38 11.51
N TRP A 215 3.47 -10.15 10.49
CA TRP A 215 2.08 -10.57 10.50
C TRP A 215 1.66 -11.39 9.27
N PHE A 216 2.62 -11.90 8.49
CA PHE A 216 2.28 -12.75 7.37
C PHE A 216 1.84 -14.13 7.87
N GLN A 217 0.55 -14.37 7.87
CA GLN A 217 -0.07 -15.59 8.37
C GLN A 217 -0.23 -16.64 7.27
N ALA A 218 -0.34 -17.90 7.66
CA ALA A 218 -0.41 -19.02 6.71
C ALA A 218 -1.62 -18.96 5.77
N ASP A 219 -2.77 -18.46 6.25
CA ASP A 219 -3.96 -18.25 5.43
C ASP A 219 -3.76 -17.15 4.40
N GLN A 220 -3.12 -16.03 4.76
CA GLN A 220 -2.76 -14.96 3.82
C GLN A 220 -1.77 -15.45 2.78
N ALA A 221 -0.81 -16.30 3.18
CA ALA A 221 0.10 -16.96 2.23
C ALA A 221 -0.68 -17.81 1.22
N GLN A 222 -1.70 -18.57 1.67
CA GLN A 222 -2.55 -19.36 0.80
C GLN A 222 -3.27 -18.49 -0.23
N TYR A 223 -3.84 -17.36 0.17
CA TYR A 223 -4.48 -16.44 -0.78
C TYR A 223 -3.48 -15.81 -1.75
N GLY A 224 -2.27 -15.51 -1.30
CA GLY A 224 -1.17 -15.10 -2.18
C GLY A 224 -0.86 -16.13 -3.27
N LEU A 225 -0.92 -17.43 -2.95
CA LEU A 225 -0.75 -18.52 -3.91
C LEU A 225 -1.92 -18.66 -4.90
N MET A 226 -3.11 -18.18 -4.55
CA MET A 226 -4.28 -18.22 -5.42
C MET A 226 -4.28 -17.14 -6.50
N LYS A 227 -3.38 -16.16 -6.42
CA LYS A 227 -3.24 -15.13 -7.46
C LYS A 227 -2.85 -15.76 -8.80
N ARG A 228 -3.18 -15.08 -9.88
CA ARG A 228 -2.72 -15.48 -11.20
C ARG A 228 -1.19 -15.41 -11.31
N PRO A 229 -0.55 -16.28 -12.11
CA PRO A 229 0.91 -16.25 -12.27
C PRO A 229 1.48 -14.94 -12.81
N ASP A 230 0.67 -14.20 -13.59
CA ASP A 230 1.02 -12.91 -14.18
C ASP A 230 0.72 -11.70 -13.25
N ALA A 231 0.10 -11.93 -12.10
CA ALA A 231 -0.13 -10.91 -11.11
C ALA A 231 1.08 -10.74 -10.19
N ALA A 232 1.42 -9.50 -9.86
CA ALA A 232 2.51 -9.21 -8.94
C ALA A 232 2.11 -9.44 -7.48
N MET A 233 3.12 -9.69 -6.65
CA MET A 233 3.02 -9.63 -5.19
C MET A 233 4.00 -8.60 -4.66
N ILE A 234 3.50 -7.69 -3.83
CA ILE A 234 4.24 -6.57 -3.26
C ILE A 234 4.36 -6.77 -1.75
N PHE A 235 5.56 -6.61 -1.20
CA PHE A 235 5.79 -6.64 0.22
C PHE A 235 6.21 -5.27 0.75
N GLU A 236 5.82 -4.97 1.97
CA GLU A 236 6.29 -3.81 2.72
C GLU A 236 6.87 -4.28 4.05
N THR A 237 8.01 -3.71 4.44
CA THR A 237 8.59 -3.93 5.76
C THR A 237 7.91 -3.03 6.80
N VAL A 238 7.92 -3.47 8.04
CA VAL A 238 7.52 -2.63 9.18
C VAL A 238 8.73 -1.84 9.67
N MET A 239 8.55 -0.61 10.00
CA MET A 239 9.55 0.25 10.66
C MET A 239 10.83 0.50 9.86
N PRO A 240 10.76 1.27 8.78
CA PRO A 240 11.97 1.85 8.20
C PRO A 240 12.70 2.70 9.26
N GLY A 241 13.99 2.47 9.43
CA GLY A 241 14.86 3.31 10.26
C GLY A 241 15.10 2.88 11.70
N ILE A 242 14.64 1.71 12.12
CA ILE A 242 15.13 1.14 13.36
C ILE A 242 16.43 0.38 13.06
N SER A 243 17.55 0.91 13.59
CA SER A 243 18.83 0.22 13.56
C SER A 243 18.72 -1.15 14.22
N MET A 244 19.30 -2.17 13.60
CA MET A 244 19.42 -3.50 14.22
C MET A 244 20.25 -3.46 15.50
N GLU A 245 21.14 -2.47 15.61
CA GLU A 245 21.99 -2.28 16.79
C GLU A 245 21.20 -1.74 17.99
N ASP A 246 20.14 -0.95 17.71
CA ASP A 246 19.33 -0.31 18.75
C ASP A 246 18.17 -1.17 19.25
N ASN A 247 17.88 -2.30 18.57
CA ASN A 247 16.79 -3.17 18.97
C ASN A 247 17.29 -4.39 19.74
N GLU A 248 17.00 -4.41 21.03
CA GLU A 248 17.40 -5.49 21.94
C GLU A 248 16.51 -6.75 21.81
N ASP A 249 15.36 -6.67 21.07
CA ASP A 249 14.48 -7.82 20.91
C ASP A 249 15.10 -8.86 19.94
N PRO A 250 15.46 -10.05 20.42
CA PRO A 250 16.04 -11.10 19.58
C PRO A 250 15.13 -11.54 18.44
N ALA A 251 13.80 -11.52 18.63
CA ALA A 251 12.84 -11.90 17.61
C ALA A 251 12.83 -10.88 16.46
N PHE A 252 12.96 -9.60 16.78
CA PHE A 252 13.05 -8.54 15.78
C PHE A 252 14.35 -8.64 14.97
N ARG A 253 15.50 -8.78 15.65
CA ARG A 253 16.82 -8.97 15.00
C ARG A 253 16.80 -10.18 14.07
N TYR A 254 16.22 -11.27 14.53
CA TYR A 254 16.11 -12.50 13.76
C TYR A 254 15.24 -12.32 12.50
N SER A 255 14.11 -11.64 12.62
CA SER A 255 13.25 -11.36 11.47
C SER A 255 13.93 -10.51 10.41
N TYR A 256 14.75 -9.54 10.79
CA TYR A 256 15.53 -8.71 9.86
C TYR A 256 16.63 -9.51 9.15
N LEU A 257 17.30 -10.42 9.84
CA LEU A 257 18.32 -11.27 9.24
C LEU A 257 17.74 -12.28 8.24
N GLU A 258 16.56 -12.81 8.53
CA GLU A 258 15.87 -13.76 7.65
C GLU A 258 15.01 -13.09 6.56
N MET A 259 14.73 -11.80 6.69
CA MET A 259 13.86 -11.07 5.80
C MET A 259 14.20 -11.24 4.31
N PRO A 260 15.48 -11.09 3.88
CA PRO A 260 15.83 -11.26 2.48
C PRO A 260 15.55 -12.68 1.97
N ASP A 261 15.84 -13.69 2.77
CA ASP A 261 15.62 -15.09 2.38
C ASP A 261 14.13 -15.40 2.26
N ARG A 262 13.33 -15.00 3.24
CA ARG A 262 11.87 -15.16 3.20
C ARG A 262 11.24 -14.44 2.02
N MET A 263 11.63 -13.20 1.74
CA MET A 263 11.13 -12.46 0.57
C MET A 263 11.51 -13.15 -0.73
N CYS A 264 12.72 -13.68 -0.83
CA CYS A 264 13.15 -14.43 -2.00
C CYS A 264 12.39 -15.75 -2.15
N ASP A 265 12.12 -16.46 -1.05
CA ASP A 265 11.34 -17.68 -1.08
C ASP A 265 9.89 -17.41 -1.49
N TYR A 266 9.28 -16.35 -0.97
CA TYR A 266 7.96 -15.90 -1.40
C TYR A 266 7.98 -15.39 -2.84
N GLY A 267 8.99 -14.64 -3.25
CA GLY A 267 9.16 -14.22 -4.63
C GLY A 267 9.27 -15.39 -5.60
N ALA A 268 10.00 -16.43 -5.23
CA ALA A 268 10.08 -17.67 -6.02
C ALA A 268 8.75 -18.43 -6.06
N ALA A 269 8.03 -18.47 -4.93
CA ALA A 269 6.75 -19.16 -4.84
C ALA A 269 5.60 -18.40 -5.51
N TYR A 270 5.60 -17.06 -5.43
CA TYR A 270 4.48 -16.22 -5.85
C TYR A 270 4.74 -15.40 -7.11
N GLY A 271 5.94 -15.43 -7.65
CA GLY A 271 6.32 -14.70 -8.85
C GLY A 271 6.94 -13.33 -8.55
N ILE A 272 6.43 -12.26 -9.16
CA ILE A 272 7.01 -10.92 -9.05
C ILE A 272 6.86 -10.38 -7.63
N VAL A 273 7.95 -9.91 -7.05
CA VAL A 273 7.99 -9.25 -5.74
C VAL A 273 8.35 -7.79 -5.94
N GLY A 274 7.47 -6.90 -5.52
CA GLY A 274 7.76 -5.48 -5.35
C GLY A 274 8.24 -5.19 -3.92
N PHE A 275 9.01 -4.14 -3.76
CA PHE A 275 9.56 -3.71 -2.48
C PHE A 275 9.34 -2.21 -2.27
N ASN A 276 8.97 -1.82 -1.06
CA ASN A 276 8.69 -0.42 -0.76
C ASN A 276 9.98 0.42 -0.80
N PRO A 277 10.04 1.49 -1.61
CA PRO A 277 11.22 2.35 -1.72
C PRO A 277 11.65 3.02 -0.42
N LEU A 278 10.70 3.30 0.51
CA LEU A 278 11.04 3.86 1.81
C LEU A 278 11.95 2.94 2.62
N ASP A 279 11.80 1.64 2.44
CA ASP A 279 12.63 0.66 3.12
C ASP A 279 14.02 0.58 2.50
N THR A 280 14.18 0.91 1.22
CA THR A 280 15.49 0.95 0.56
C THR A 280 16.32 2.18 0.93
N LEU A 281 15.70 3.30 1.35
CA LEU A 281 16.41 4.45 1.90
C LEU A 281 17.09 4.13 3.24
N HIS A 282 16.62 3.12 3.92
CA HIS A 282 17.17 2.62 5.19
C HIS A 282 17.93 1.31 5.02
N ALA A 283 18.22 0.92 3.79
CA ALA A 283 18.96 -0.31 3.49
C ALA A 283 20.42 -0.29 3.96
N ASP A 284 20.96 0.89 4.24
CA ASP A 284 22.25 1.08 4.90
C ASP A 284 22.28 0.52 6.34
N HIS A 285 21.13 0.32 6.97
CA HIS A 285 20.97 -0.38 8.23
C HIS A 285 21.00 -1.92 8.09
N MET A 286 20.85 -2.43 6.88
CA MET A 286 21.02 -3.86 6.59
C MET A 286 22.50 -4.20 6.43
N VAL A 287 22.88 -5.42 6.81
CA VAL A 287 24.20 -5.93 6.44
C VAL A 287 24.35 -5.85 4.91
N PRO A 288 25.33 -5.11 4.36
CA PRO A 288 25.42 -4.84 2.92
C PRO A 288 25.35 -6.09 2.05
N GLN A 289 25.94 -7.20 2.50
CA GLN A 289 25.94 -8.47 1.77
C GLN A 289 24.53 -9.09 1.68
N LEU A 290 23.71 -8.95 2.72
CA LEU A 290 22.34 -9.43 2.72
C LEU A 290 21.47 -8.56 1.81
N PHE A 291 21.66 -7.25 1.83
CA PHE A 291 20.96 -6.34 0.93
C PHE A 291 21.32 -6.59 -0.54
N ASP A 292 22.58 -6.81 -0.86
CA ASP A 292 23.00 -7.16 -2.22
C ASP A 292 22.44 -8.52 -2.67
N ALA A 293 22.43 -9.51 -1.79
CA ALA A 293 21.78 -10.79 -2.06
C ALA A 293 20.29 -10.63 -2.33
N PHE A 294 19.61 -9.82 -1.52
CA PHE A 294 18.20 -9.50 -1.67
C PHE A 294 17.90 -8.81 -3.00
N LYS A 295 18.56 -7.68 -3.33
CA LYS A 295 18.41 -6.97 -4.61
C LYS A 295 18.65 -7.91 -5.81
N ASN A 296 19.62 -8.79 -5.69
CA ASN A 296 19.98 -9.71 -6.76
C ASN A 296 18.99 -10.86 -6.96
N ARG A 297 18.13 -11.12 -6.00
CA ARG A 297 17.12 -12.19 -6.02
C ARG A 297 15.70 -11.70 -6.28
N LEU A 298 15.44 -10.39 -6.13
CA LEU A 298 14.14 -9.79 -6.45
C LEU A 298 13.81 -9.88 -7.93
N GLY A 299 12.54 -10.15 -8.23
CA GLY A 299 12.00 -10.18 -9.58
C GLY A 299 12.45 -11.38 -10.42
N TYR A 300 12.01 -11.38 -11.68
CA TYR A 300 12.39 -12.42 -12.63
C TYR A 300 13.79 -12.13 -13.19
N ARG A 301 14.72 -13.06 -12.95
CA ARG A 301 16.01 -13.10 -13.64
C ARG A 301 16.04 -14.34 -14.49
N LEU A 302 15.85 -14.18 -15.79
CA LEU A 302 15.98 -15.27 -16.74
C LEU A 302 17.45 -15.70 -16.82
N ARG A 303 17.76 -16.85 -16.22
CA ARG A 303 19.03 -17.55 -16.41
C ARG A 303 18.77 -18.77 -17.28
N PRO A 304 19.31 -18.85 -18.50
CA PRO A 304 19.25 -20.09 -19.24
C PRO A 304 20.08 -21.12 -18.48
N SER A 305 19.40 -22.10 -17.87
CA SER A 305 20.06 -23.19 -17.15
C SER A 305 20.57 -24.27 -18.08
N ILE A 306 19.93 -24.47 -19.24
CA ILE A 306 20.29 -25.46 -20.24
C ILE A 306 19.92 -24.94 -21.63
N CYS A 307 20.88 -24.88 -22.54
CA CYS A 307 20.66 -24.69 -23.97
C CYS A 307 20.91 -26.02 -24.69
N TRP A 308 19.86 -26.65 -25.20
CA TRP A 308 20.03 -27.82 -26.10
C TRP A 308 20.07 -27.34 -27.55
N LYS A 309 21.16 -27.60 -28.24
CA LYS A 309 21.20 -27.49 -29.69
C LYS A 309 20.82 -28.85 -30.24
N VAL A 310 19.64 -28.95 -30.85
CA VAL A 310 19.28 -30.11 -31.65
C VAL A 310 20.11 -29.99 -32.94
N LEU A 311 21.14 -30.79 -33.10
CA LEU A 311 21.80 -30.97 -34.36
C LEU A 311 20.93 -31.90 -35.20
N GLN A 312 20.40 -31.36 -36.29
CA GLN A 312 19.77 -32.13 -37.36
C GLN A 312 20.86 -32.79 -38.20
#